data_9d38f1b15a2806eeb6e2c7c0d2692c49
#
_entry.id   9d38f1b15a2806eeb6e2c7c0d2692c49
#
_cell.length_a   1.000
_cell.length_b   1.000
_cell.length_c   1.000
_cell.angle_alpha   90.00
_cell.angle_beta   90.00
_cell.angle_gamma   90.00
#
_symmetry.space_group_name_H-M   'P 1'
#
loop_
_entity.id
_entity.type
_entity.pdbx_description
1 polymer ?
#
loop_
_entity_poly.entity_id
_entity_poly.type
_entity_poly.pdbx_seq_one_letter_code
_entity_poly.pdbx_strand_id
1 'polypeptide(L)'
;VKLNNYEDVLVNFREQLAEFNAKKLEEKGHPVSFSDKEFNRIMIHVDNHSVYESAKILRDKYILTLDDGQEVYLDFFSSDTDRNIYQVTHQVTMDKEHKDDVVYKNRYDVTILINGLPLIQIELKRPGVEINEAINQINRYRKFSFKGIFRYLQLFVVSNSVQTKYFCNENEMVNGKYNPILKSLVFFWTDEKNVRINDLNTFTEDFLRKAAITEMLDKYMVIKSTEEILMVMRPYQIYAVKAAKKRVLEANQNGYVFACTGSGKTLTSFKLAQLLRDEQNVDLVVFLIDRKDLDDQTVDEYNSFENL
;
A
#
# COMPACT_ATOMS: atom_id res chain seq x y z
N VAL A 1 -3.09 7.22 18.43
CA VAL A 1 -4.13 8.28 18.46
C VAL A 1 -5.51 7.68 18.66
N LYS A 2 -6.44 8.45 19.19
CA LYS A 2 -7.82 8.01 19.39
C LYS A 2 -8.72 8.75 18.37
N LEU A 3 -9.16 8.02 17.35
CA LEU A 3 -10.08 8.51 16.31
C LEU A 3 -11.32 7.60 16.35
N ASN A 4 -12.49 8.17 16.60
CA ASN A 4 -13.69 7.37 16.89
C ASN A 4 -14.55 7.13 15.65
N ASN A 5 -14.51 8.05 14.69
CA ASN A 5 -15.38 8.08 13.51
C ASN A 5 -14.63 8.65 12.30
N TYR A 6 -15.30 8.71 11.16
CA TYR A 6 -14.71 9.22 9.90
C TYR A 6 -14.33 10.71 9.97
N GLU A 7 -15.13 11.54 10.64
CA GLU A 7 -14.83 12.97 10.79
C GLU A 7 -13.53 13.18 11.57
N ASP A 8 -13.32 12.43 12.67
CA ASP A 8 -12.06 12.47 13.44
C ASP A 8 -10.87 12.11 12.53
N VAL A 9 -11.05 11.13 11.62
CA VAL A 9 -9.99 10.72 10.67
C VAL A 9 -9.71 11.82 9.65
N LEU A 10 -10.72 12.53 9.17
CA LEU A 10 -10.53 13.65 8.23
C LEU A 10 -9.82 14.83 8.89
N VAL A 11 -10.21 15.18 10.12
CA VAL A 11 -9.52 16.25 10.89
C VAL A 11 -8.05 15.86 11.10
N ASN A 12 -7.79 14.65 11.54
CA ASN A 12 -6.43 14.14 11.71
C ASN A 12 -5.65 14.14 10.38
N PHE A 13 -6.28 13.77 9.27
CA PHE A 13 -5.64 13.80 7.95
C PHE A 13 -5.19 15.22 7.58
N ARG A 14 -6.06 16.21 7.78
CA ARG A 14 -5.75 17.62 7.52
C ARG A 14 -4.53 18.08 8.31
N GLU A 15 -4.48 17.77 9.60
CA GLU A 15 -3.38 18.14 10.49
C GLU A 15 -2.07 17.45 10.12
N GLN A 16 -2.11 16.12 9.95
CA GLN A 16 -0.91 15.33 9.68
C GLN A 16 -0.34 15.59 8.28
N LEU A 17 -1.20 15.87 7.28
CA LEU A 17 -0.75 16.25 5.95
C LEU A 17 -0.03 17.62 5.95
N ALA A 18 -0.55 18.57 6.72
CA ALA A 18 0.12 19.87 6.88
C ALA A 18 1.48 19.71 7.55
N GLU A 19 1.55 18.96 8.65
CA GLU A 19 2.81 18.68 9.37
C GLU A 19 3.82 17.96 8.49
N PHE A 20 3.39 16.94 7.73
CA PHE A 20 4.24 16.20 6.79
C PHE A 20 4.84 17.11 5.71
N ASN A 21 4.11 18.15 5.28
CA ASN A 21 4.55 19.12 4.30
C ASN A 21 5.02 20.46 4.92
N ALA A 22 5.25 20.52 6.23
CA ALA A 22 5.55 21.74 6.98
C ALA A 22 6.64 22.58 6.32
N LYS A 23 7.79 21.97 6.00
CA LYS A 23 8.91 22.67 5.36
C LYS A 23 8.51 23.35 4.05
N LYS A 24 7.68 22.69 3.21
CA LYS A 24 7.24 23.25 1.92
C LYS A 24 6.25 24.42 2.10
N LEU A 25 5.41 24.35 3.13
CA LEU A 25 4.48 25.42 3.49
C LEU A 25 5.27 26.63 4.05
N GLU A 26 6.21 26.40 4.95
CA GLU A 26 7.07 27.44 5.53
C GLU A 26 7.93 28.13 4.48
N GLU A 27 8.48 27.40 3.49
CA GLU A 27 9.22 27.96 2.35
C GLU A 27 8.38 28.94 1.51
N LYS A 28 7.03 28.82 1.58
CA LYS A 28 6.07 29.74 0.96
C LYS A 28 5.59 30.84 1.91
N GLY A 29 6.09 30.86 3.15
CA GLY A 29 5.61 31.77 4.19
C GLY A 29 4.18 31.45 4.67
N HIS A 30 3.69 30.21 4.40
CA HIS A 30 2.36 29.75 4.77
C HIS A 30 2.40 29.09 6.16
N PRO A 31 1.33 29.24 6.98
CA PRO A 31 1.21 28.47 8.22
C PRO A 31 1.24 26.97 7.99
N VAL A 32 1.73 26.17 8.96
CA VAL A 32 1.67 24.72 8.92
C VAL A 32 0.22 24.24 9.24
N SER A 33 -0.70 24.65 8.39
CA SER A 33 -2.12 24.29 8.46
C SER A 33 -2.77 24.63 7.13
N PHE A 34 -3.90 23.99 6.84
CA PHE A 34 -4.70 24.32 5.66
C PHE A 34 -5.98 25.06 6.07
N SER A 35 -6.39 26.06 5.30
CA SER A 35 -7.72 26.67 5.42
C SER A 35 -8.80 25.66 4.99
N ASP A 36 -10.07 25.95 5.29
CA ASP A 36 -11.18 25.11 4.83
C ASP A 36 -11.26 25.03 3.30
N LYS A 37 -10.92 26.12 2.60
CA LYS A 37 -10.90 26.15 1.14
C LYS A 37 -9.75 25.32 0.57
N GLU A 38 -8.57 25.43 1.15
CA GLU A 38 -7.40 24.65 0.75
C GLU A 38 -7.61 23.18 1.02
N PHE A 39 -8.11 22.82 2.20
CA PHE A 39 -8.43 21.43 2.51
C PHE A 39 -9.52 20.86 1.61
N ASN A 40 -10.53 21.65 1.25
CA ASN A 40 -11.53 21.22 0.27
C ASN A 40 -10.93 20.95 -1.11
N ARG A 41 -9.96 21.76 -1.59
CA ARG A 41 -9.22 21.47 -2.83
C ARG A 41 -8.44 20.15 -2.74
N ILE A 42 -7.78 19.90 -1.60
CA ILE A 42 -7.10 18.63 -1.34
C ILE A 42 -8.11 17.47 -1.38
N MET A 43 -9.26 17.60 -0.73
CA MET A 43 -10.30 16.56 -0.70
C MET A 43 -10.89 16.29 -2.08
N ILE A 44 -11.08 17.31 -2.92
CA ILE A 44 -11.51 17.13 -4.32
C ILE A 44 -10.48 16.27 -5.09
N HIS A 45 -9.18 16.45 -4.81
CA HIS A 45 -8.11 15.66 -5.45
C HIS A 45 -8.01 14.24 -4.90
N VAL A 46 -8.25 14.01 -3.62
CA VAL A 46 -8.03 12.69 -2.99
C VAL A 46 -9.28 11.82 -2.87
N ASP A 47 -10.47 12.38 -3.00
CA ASP A 47 -11.72 11.65 -2.79
C ASP A 47 -12.30 11.07 -4.10
N ASN A 48 -13.20 10.09 -3.96
CA ASN A 48 -13.96 9.45 -5.04
C ASN A 48 -13.14 8.67 -6.09
N HIS A 49 -11.95 8.23 -5.75
CA HIS A 49 -11.10 7.39 -6.61
C HIS A 49 -11.28 5.89 -6.33
N SER A 50 -10.91 5.07 -7.31
CA SER A 50 -10.71 3.63 -7.12
C SER A 50 -9.48 3.36 -6.23
N VAL A 51 -9.33 2.13 -5.76
CA VAL A 51 -8.11 1.72 -5.02
C VAL A 51 -6.86 1.90 -5.87
N TYR A 52 -6.95 1.59 -7.16
CA TYR A 52 -5.85 1.77 -8.13
C TYR A 52 -5.45 3.25 -8.27
N GLU A 53 -6.42 4.14 -8.51
CA GLU A 53 -6.16 5.58 -8.61
C GLU A 53 -5.62 6.15 -7.31
N SER A 54 -6.19 5.76 -6.15
CA SER A 54 -5.69 6.16 -4.83
C SER A 54 -4.25 5.71 -4.59
N ALA A 55 -3.86 4.52 -5.09
CA ALA A 55 -2.49 4.04 -4.99
C ALA A 55 -1.51 4.88 -5.83
N LYS A 56 -1.96 5.42 -6.98
CA LYS A 56 -1.16 6.34 -7.80
C LYS A 56 -1.04 7.69 -7.10
N ILE A 57 -2.16 8.30 -6.72
CA ILE A 57 -2.19 9.61 -6.03
C ILE A 57 -1.30 9.59 -4.77
N LEU A 58 -1.29 8.48 -4.01
CA LEU A 58 -0.43 8.34 -2.84
C LEU A 58 1.06 8.57 -3.15
N ARG A 59 1.50 8.22 -4.36
CA ARG A 59 2.90 8.26 -4.81
C ARG A 59 3.24 9.47 -5.67
N ASP A 60 2.22 10.19 -6.13
CA ASP A 60 2.37 11.39 -6.94
C ASP A 60 2.44 12.65 -6.06
N LYS A 61 2.88 13.74 -6.66
CA LYS A 61 2.84 15.07 -6.06
C LYS A 61 1.57 15.80 -6.49
N TYR A 62 0.92 16.43 -5.52
CA TYR A 62 -0.23 17.30 -5.79
C TYR A 62 0.17 18.79 -5.76
N ILE A 63 -0.22 19.53 -6.78
CA ILE A 63 -0.02 20.99 -6.82
C ILE A 63 -1.25 21.64 -6.19
N LEU A 64 -1.09 22.14 -4.97
CA LEU A 64 -2.12 22.90 -4.27
C LEU A 64 -1.92 24.40 -4.52
N THR A 65 -2.94 25.07 -5.02
CA THR A 65 -3.00 26.53 -5.02
C THR A 65 -3.49 27.00 -3.65
N LEU A 66 -2.66 27.77 -2.96
CA LEU A 66 -2.97 28.37 -1.66
C LEU A 66 -3.97 29.52 -1.82
N ASP A 67 -4.56 29.99 -0.70
CA ASP A 67 -5.57 31.06 -0.72
C ASP A 67 -4.99 32.42 -1.16
N ASP A 68 -3.66 32.62 -1.05
CA ASP A 68 -2.92 33.80 -1.55
C ASP A 68 -2.51 33.68 -3.03
N GLY A 69 -2.85 32.56 -3.70
CA GLY A 69 -2.54 32.29 -5.10
C GLY A 69 -1.18 31.64 -5.35
N GLN A 70 -0.36 31.41 -4.34
CA GLN A 70 0.88 30.65 -4.50
C GLN A 70 0.62 29.17 -4.72
N GLU A 71 1.55 28.46 -5.36
CA GLU A 71 1.50 27.03 -5.54
C GLU A 71 2.50 26.31 -4.63
N VAL A 72 2.05 25.20 -4.02
CA VAL A 72 2.88 24.31 -3.23
C VAL A 72 2.71 22.86 -3.70
N TYR A 73 3.81 22.12 -3.80
CA TYR A 73 3.82 20.70 -4.20
C TYR A 73 3.72 19.82 -2.95
N LEU A 74 2.53 19.28 -2.68
CA LEU A 74 2.30 18.40 -1.57
C LEU A 74 2.71 16.97 -1.91
N ASP A 75 3.39 16.29 -0.97
CA ASP A 75 3.58 14.85 -0.96
C ASP A 75 2.53 14.22 -0.03
N PHE A 76 2.08 13.01 -0.35
CA PHE A 76 1.20 12.21 0.52
C PHE A 76 1.97 11.09 1.23
N PHE A 77 3.10 10.66 0.67
CA PHE A 77 3.94 9.59 1.19
C PHE A 77 5.41 9.84 0.82
N SER A 78 6.34 9.30 1.62
CA SER A 78 7.77 9.35 1.35
C SER A 78 8.39 7.96 1.42
N SER A 79 9.34 7.67 0.52
CA SER A 79 10.22 6.50 0.60
C SER A 79 11.18 6.57 1.78
N ASP A 80 11.45 7.78 2.30
CA ASP A 80 12.22 7.98 3.52
C ASP A 80 11.32 7.75 4.75
N THR A 81 11.64 6.68 5.50
CA THR A 81 10.89 6.29 6.69
C THR A 81 10.80 7.41 7.73
N ASP A 82 11.88 8.16 7.94
CA ASP A 82 11.96 9.15 9.01
C ASP A 82 11.18 10.43 8.69
N ARG A 83 10.85 10.66 7.43
CA ARG A 83 9.96 11.76 7.01
C ARG A 83 8.50 11.49 7.29
N ASN A 84 8.08 10.22 7.29
CA ASN A 84 6.66 9.88 7.45
C ASN A 84 6.21 9.94 8.92
N ILE A 85 4.98 10.37 9.13
CA ILE A 85 4.30 10.41 10.43
C ILE A 85 3.42 9.17 10.56
N TYR A 86 3.76 8.28 11.50
CA TYR A 86 3.04 7.03 11.71
C TYR A 86 2.13 7.13 12.92
N GLN A 87 0.88 6.73 12.73
CA GLN A 87 -0.11 6.68 13.77
C GLN A 87 -0.85 5.34 13.74
N VAL A 88 -1.29 4.91 14.91
CA VAL A 88 -2.16 3.74 15.06
C VAL A 88 -3.43 4.19 15.76
N THR A 89 -4.57 3.85 15.18
CA THR A 89 -5.88 4.01 15.80
C THR A 89 -6.61 2.68 15.86
N HIS A 90 -7.64 2.59 16.68
CA HIS A 90 -8.43 1.37 16.81
C HIS A 90 -9.92 1.72 16.99
N GLN A 91 -10.75 0.78 16.57
CA GLN A 91 -12.20 0.85 16.74
C GLN A 91 -12.86 2.07 16.08
N VAL A 92 -12.32 2.50 14.93
CA VAL A 92 -12.94 3.55 14.12
C VAL A 92 -14.31 3.08 13.63
N THR A 93 -15.34 3.87 13.89
CA THR A 93 -16.71 3.57 13.46
C THR A 93 -16.99 4.26 12.14
N MET A 94 -17.50 3.50 11.19
CA MET A 94 -17.97 4.00 9.90
C MET A 94 -19.47 3.75 9.77
N ASP A 95 -20.22 4.78 9.41
CA ASP A 95 -21.63 4.65 9.09
C ASP A 95 -21.80 4.01 7.71
N LYS A 96 -22.75 3.08 7.58
CA LYS A 96 -23.17 2.54 6.30
C LYS A 96 -24.25 3.41 5.70
N GLU A 97 -24.06 3.78 4.43
CA GLU A 97 -25.19 4.24 3.62
C GLU A 97 -25.95 3.02 3.13
N HIS A 98 -27.19 2.87 3.57
CA HIS A 98 -28.11 1.90 3.00
C HIS A 98 -29.33 2.62 2.42
N LYS A 99 -29.78 2.15 1.26
CA LYS A 99 -31.04 2.59 0.63
C LYS A 99 -32.30 2.21 1.44
N ASP A 100 -32.15 1.33 2.43
CA ASP A 100 -33.24 0.83 3.27
C ASP A 100 -32.88 1.08 4.75
N ASP A 101 -33.23 2.21 5.30
CA ASP A 101 -33.31 2.69 6.70
C ASP A 101 -32.61 1.91 7.86
N VAL A 102 -31.79 0.91 7.59
CA VAL A 102 -31.04 0.18 8.61
C VAL A 102 -29.57 0.63 8.59
N VAL A 103 -29.21 1.52 9.51
CA VAL A 103 -27.85 1.98 9.73
C VAL A 103 -27.04 0.86 10.41
N TYR A 104 -26.26 0.12 9.64
CA TYR A 104 -25.25 -0.78 10.22
C TYR A 104 -23.96 0.02 10.45
N LYS A 105 -23.50 0.06 11.69
CA LYS A 105 -22.18 0.60 12.02
C LYS A 105 -21.11 -0.49 11.85
N ASN A 106 -20.14 -0.26 10.98
CA ASN A 106 -18.93 -1.07 10.93
C ASN A 106 -17.88 -0.46 11.85
N ARG A 107 -17.19 -1.28 12.61
CA ARG A 107 -16.11 -0.87 13.49
C ARG A 107 -14.84 -1.60 13.07
N TYR A 108 -13.83 -0.84 12.69
CA TYR A 108 -12.54 -1.36 12.25
C TYR A 108 -11.67 -1.64 13.45
N ASP A 109 -11.04 -2.83 13.51
CA ASP A 109 -10.29 -3.22 14.69
C ASP A 109 -9.06 -2.34 14.91
N VAL A 110 -8.10 -2.33 13.97
CA VAL A 110 -6.90 -1.49 14.04
C VAL A 110 -6.56 -0.94 12.67
N THR A 111 -6.30 0.35 12.59
CA THR A 111 -5.87 1.04 11.36
C THR A 111 -4.54 1.73 11.60
N ILE A 112 -3.57 1.51 10.71
CA ILE A 112 -2.31 2.25 10.67
C ILE A 112 -2.46 3.36 9.64
N LEU A 113 -2.23 4.59 10.12
CA LEU A 113 -2.21 5.78 9.27
C LEU A 113 -0.77 6.22 9.06
N ILE A 114 -0.49 6.71 7.86
CA ILE A 114 0.79 7.35 7.51
C ILE A 114 0.45 8.71 6.92
N ASN A 115 1.01 9.77 7.48
CA ASN A 115 0.71 11.15 7.11
C ASN A 115 -0.80 11.47 7.17
N GLY A 116 -1.50 10.82 8.10
CA GLY A 116 -2.94 10.92 8.30
C GLY A 116 -3.80 10.04 7.38
N LEU A 117 -3.26 9.46 6.29
CA LEU A 117 -3.98 8.54 5.41
C LEU A 117 -4.01 7.12 5.97
N PRO A 118 -5.16 6.42 5.98
CA PRO A 118 -5.26 5.02 6.36
C PRO A 118 -4.65 4.14 5.27
N LEU A 119 -3.48 3.52 5.54
CA LEU A 119 -2.78 2.70 4.57
C LEU A 119 -2.81 1.21 4.86
N ILE A 120 -2.96 0.81 6.13
CA ILE A 120 -3.04 -0.60 6.52
C ILE A 120 -4.21 -0.82 7.47
N GLN A 121 -5.06 -1.79 7.16
CA GLN A 121 -6.14 -2.24 8.03
C GLN A 121 -5.82 -3.62 8.60
N ILE A 122 -5.95 -3.77 9.90
CA ILE A 122 -5.74 -5.03 10.62
C ILE A 122 -7.07 -5.48 11.21
N GLU A 123 -7.45 -6.71 10.92
CA GLU A 123 -8.66 -7.32 11.46
C GLU A 123 -8.30 -8.50 12.35
N LEU A 124 -8.77 -8.49 13.58
CA LEU A 124 -8.39 -9.44 14.62
C LEU A 124 -9.56 -10.36 14.97
N LYS A 125 -9.26 -11.63 15.16
CA LYS A 125 -10.19 -12.63 15.65
C LYS A 125 -9.61 -13.31 16.90
N ARG A 126 -10.49 -13.85 17.72
CA ARG A 126 -10.07 -14.63 18.89
C ARG A 126 -9.42 -15.94 18.45
N PRO A 127 -8.50 -16.49 19.24
CA PRO A 127 -7.99 -17.85 19.02
C PRO A 127 -9.15 -18.86 18.89
N GLY A 128 -9.04 -19.78 17.93
CA GLY A 128 -10.08 -20.76 17.64
C GLY A 128 -11.10 -20.33 16.59
N VAL A 129 -11.15 -19.05 16.21
CA VAL A 129 -11.95 -18.56 15.08
C VAL A 129 -11.16 -18.75 13.78
N GLU A 130 -11.84 -19.24 12.74
CA GLU A 130 -11.24 -19.43 11.42
C GLU A 130 -10.81 -18.08 10.82
N ILE A 131 -9.57 -18.01 10.32
CA ILE A 131 -9.03 -16.77 9.76
C ILE A 131 -9.82 -16.28 8.53
N ASN A 132 -10.53 -17.18 7.85
CA ASN A 132 -11.42 -16.83 6.74
C ASN A 132 -12.58 -15.90 7.15
N GLU A 133 -12.97 -15.91 8.41
CA GLU A 133 -14.01 -14.99 8.90
C GLU A 133 -13.51 -13.53 8.89
N ALA A 134 -12.23 -13.30 9.22
CA ALA A 134 -11.62 -11.98 9.12
C ALA A 134 -11.54 -11.52 7.65
N ILE A 135 -11.17 -12.40 6.71
CA ILE A 135 -11.15 -12.08 5.28
C ILE A 135 -12.56 -11.74 4.78
N ASN A 136 -13.57 -12.51 5.16
CA ASN A 136 -14.96 -12.25 4.82
C ASN A 136 -15.45 -10.90 5.40
N GLN A 137 -14.98 -10.53 6.58
CA GLN A 137 -15.29 -9.24 7.20
C GLN A 137 -14.68 -8.09 6.43
N ILE A 138 -13.41 -8.20 6.01
CA ILE A 138 -12.77 -7.20 5.14
C ILE A 138 -13.50 -7.10 3.80
N ASN A 139 -13.88 -8.21 3.17
CA ASN A 139 -14.68 -8.20 1.95
C ASN A 139 -16.00 -7.45 2.13
N ARG A 140 -16.66 -7.64 3.28
CA ARG A 140 -17.87 -6.88 3.62
C ARG A 140 -17.57 -5.38 3.76
N TYR A 141 -16.45 -4.99 4.40
CA TYR A 141 -16.04 -3.59 4.53
C TYR A 141 -15.73 -2.97 3.16
N ARG A 142 -14.99 -3.67 2.31
CA ARG A 142 -14.70 -3.23 0.93
C ARG A 142 -15.97 -2.96 0.14
N LYS A 143 -16.97 -3.82 0.29
CA LYS A 143 -18.23 -3.70 -0.44
C LYS A 143 -19.11 -2.54 0.06
N PHE A 144 -19.08 -2.22 1.36
CA PHE A 144 -20.12 -1.38 1.97
C PHE A 144 -19.62 -0.19 2.77
N SER A 145 -18.35 -0.11 3.16
CA SER A 145 -17.91 0.92 4.11
C SER A 145 -16.57 1.56 3.84
N PHE A 146 -15.67 0.98 3.05
CA PHE A 146 -14.46 1.68 2.66
C PHE A 146 -14.78 2.72 1.58
N LYS A 147 -14.92 3.97 2.03
CA LYS A 147 -15.20 5.14 1.20
C LYS A 147 -14.27 6.29 1.58
N GLY A 148 -14.24 7.33 0.75
CA GLY A 148 -13.39 8.49 0.97
C GLY A 148 -11.92 8.07 1.09
N ILE A 149 -11.21 8.64 2.05
CA ILE A 149 -9.78 8.36 2.26
C ILE A 149 -9.48 6.91 2.68
N PHE A 150 -10.46 6.09 3.09
CA PHE A 150 -10.24 4.65 3.31
C PHE A 150 -10.01 3.85 2.00
N ARG A 151 -10.18 4.46 0.83
CA ARG A 151 -9.73 3.87 -0.45
C ARG A 151 -8.22 3.87 -0.63
N TYR A 152 -7.51 4.63 0.20
CA TYR A 152 -6.04 4.62 0.27
C TYR A 152 -5.47 3.42 1.01
N LEU A 153 -6.30 2.58 1.64
CA LEU A 153 -5.84 1.31 2.20
C LEU A 153 -5.13 0.48 1.13
N GLN A 154 -3.85 0.19 1.35
CA GLN A 154 -3.00 -0.58 0.44
C GLN A 154 -2.93 -2.04 0.86
N LEU A 155 -2.86 -2.29 2.16
CA LEU A 155 -2.63 -3.61 2.73
C LEU A 155 -3.67 -3.96 3.79
N PHE A 156 -4.01 -5.22 3.83
CA PHE A 156 -4.78 -5.84 4.89
C PHE A 156 -3.93 -6.87 5.63
N VAL A 157 -4.09 -6.89 6.94
CA VAL A 157 -3.54 -7.93 7.81
C VAL A 157 -4.70 -8.57 8.55
N VAL A 158 -4.73 -9.89 8.61
CA VAL A 158 -5.73 -10.66 9.34
C VAL A 158 -5.04 -11.60 10.31
N SER A 159 -5.50 -11.65 11.56
CA SER A 159 -4.93 -12.54 12.55
C SER A 159 -5.98 -13.10 13.49
N ASN A 160 -5.78 -14.35 13.92
CA ASN A 160 -6.48 -14.96 15.03
C ASN A 160 -5.50 -15.33 16.17
N SER A 161 -4.37 -14.63 16.25
CA SER A 161 -3.22 -14.84 17.13
C SER A 161 -2.39 -16.10 16.84
N VAL A 162 -2.97 -17.13 16.26
CA VAL A 162 -2.29 -18.40 15.87
C VAL A 162 -1.80 -18.35 14.43
N GLN A 163 -2.56 -17.67 13.57
CA GLN A 163 -2.22 -17.46 12.17
C GLN A 163 -2.37 -15.98 11.85
N THR A 164 -1.34 -15.43 11.21
CA THR A 164 -1.34 -14.07 10.69
C THR A 164 -1.04 -14.10 9.20
N LYS A 165 -1.84 -13.39 8.42
CA LYS A 165 -1.71 -13.30 6.96
C LYS A 165 -1.86 -11.86 6.52
N TYR A 166 -1.31 -11.54 5.35
CA TYR A 166 -1.45 -10.25 4.71
C TYR A 166 -1.86 -10.39 3.25
N PHE A 167 -2.46 -9.36 2.71
CA PHE A 167 -2.85 -9.26 1.30
C PHE A 167 -3.06 -7.81 0.88
N CYS A 168 -3.07 -7.61 -0.42
CA CYS A 168 -3.29 -6.31 -1.02
C CYS A 168 -4.77 -5.94 -1.05
N ASN A 169 -5.05 -4.65 -1.00
CA ASN A 169 -6.36 -4.14 -1.39
C ASN A 169 -6.41 -4.06 -2.93
N GLU A 170 -7.51 -4.53 -3.49
CA GLU A 170 -7.79 -4.45 -4.93
C GLU A 170 -9.08 -3.64 -5.14
N ASN A 171 -9.34 -3.23 -6.39
CA ASN A 171 -10.61 -2.61 -6.70
C ASN A 171 -11.77 -3.53 -6.32
N GLU A 172 -12.73 -3.02 -5.57
CA GLU A 172 -13.90 -3.79 -5.13
C GLU A 172 -14.86 -4.13 -6.26
N MET A 173 -14.78 -3.38 -7.37
CA MET A 173 -15.58 -3.59 -8.57
C MET A 173 -14.67 -3.76 -9.79
N VAL A 174 -14.88 -4.81 -10.55
CA VAL A 174 -14.21 -5.06 -11.83
C VAL A 174 -15.28 -5.40 -12.87
N ASN A 175 -15.30 -4.67 -13.99
CA ASN A 175 -16.30 -4.83 -15.05
C ASN A 175 -17.76 -4.83 -14.53
N GLY A 176 -18.05 -3.93 -13.57
CA GLY A 176 -19.39 -3.79 -12.97
C GLY A 176 -19.79 -4.93 -12.02
N LYS A 177 -18.89 -5.84 -11.68
CA LYS A 177 -19.12 -6.94 -10.73
C LYS A 177 -18.24 -6.79 -9.50
N TYR A 178 -18.78 -7.19 -8.34
CA TYR A 178 -18.01 -7.21 -7.10
C TYR A 178 -16.83 -8.21 -7.20
N ASN A 179 -15.64 -7.72 -6.86
CA ASN A 179 -14.38 -8.48 -6.86
C ASN A 179 -13.97 -8.83 -5.41
N PRO A 180 -14.30 -10.03 -4.91
CA PRO A 180 -13.88 -10.45 -3.58
C PRO A 180 -12.38 -10.78 -3.55
N ILE A 181 -11.72 -10.56 -2.42
CA ILE A 181 -10.36 -11.02 -2.19
C ILE A 181 -10.31 -12.55 -2.33
N LEU A 182 -9.47 -13.02 -3.25
CA LEU A 182 -9.26 -14.44 -3.48
C LEU A 182 -8.32 -15.02 -2.42
N LYS A 183 -8.64 -16.19 -1.89
CA LYS A 183 -7.79 -16.89 -0.90
C LYS A 183 -6.37 -17.17 -1.41
N SER A 184 -6.19 -17.32 -2.71
CA SER A 184 -4.89 -17.53 -3.37
C SER A 184 -3.98 -16.30 -3.32
N LEU A 185 -4.55 -15.11 -3.05
CA LEU A 185 -3.84 -13.84 -2.94
C LEU A 185 -3.62 -13.42 -1.47
N VAL A 186 -3.91 -14.30 -0.52
CA VAL A 186 -3.70 -14.09 0.91
C VAL A 186 -2.48 -14.89 1.35
N PHE A 187 -1.44 -14.19 1.79
CA PHE A 187 -0.12 -14.77 2.01
C PHE A 187 0.23 -14.84 3.50
N PHE A 188 1.03 -15.83 3.87
CA PHE A 188 1.79 -15.79 5.11
C PHE A 188 3.06 -14.96 4.90
N TRP A 189 3.47 -14.21 5.91
CA TRP A 189 4.81 -13.66 5.93
C TRP A 189 5.81 -14.77 6.30
N THR A 190 7.04 -14.66 5.81
CA THR A 190 8.11 -15.63 6.08
C THR A 190 9.41 -14.90 6.41
N ASP A 191 10.32 -15.60 7.02
CA ASP A 191 11.71 -15.17 7.09
C ASP A 191 12.48 -15.43 5.77
N GLU A 192 13.75 -15.08 5.74
CA GLU A 192 14.65 -15.29 4.58
C GLU A 192 14.82 -16.76 4.19
N LYS A 193 14.60 -17.69 5.11
CA LYS A 193 14.65 -19.15 4.89
C LYS A 193 13.31 -19.72 4.47
N ASN A 194 12.34 -18.85 4.19
CA ASN A 194 10.96 -19.21 3.84
C ASN A 194 10.20 -19.94 4.96
N VAL A 195 10.61 -19.76 6.23
CA VAL A 195 9.87 -20.25 7.40
C VAL A 195 8.74 -19.28 7.72
N ARG A 196 7.52 -19.83 7.85
CA ARG A 196 6.33 -19.01 8.10
C ARG A 196 6.34 -18.36 9.48
N ILE A 197 6.01 -17.09 9.53
CA ILE A 197 5.77 -16.32 10.74
C ILE A 197 4.26 -16.27 10.95
N ASN A 198 3.76 -17.11 11.85
CA ASN A 198 2.33 -17.25 12.11
C ASN A 198 1.86 -16.40 13.30
N ASP A 199 2.70 -16.28 14.32
CA ASP A 199 2.40 -15.54 15.54
C ASP A 199 2.28 -14.03 15.28
N LEU A 200 1.24 -13.41 15.84
CA LEU A 200 0.96 -11.98 15.64
C LEU A 200 2.07 -11.07 16.19
N ASN A 201 2.67 -11.41 17.32
CA ASN A 201 3.70 -10.56 17.93
C ASN A 201 4.96 -10.56 17.07
N THR A 202 5.44 -11.75 16.68
CA THR A 202 6.59 -11.90 15.78
C THR A 202 6.32 -11.24 14.42
N PHE A 203 5.10 -11.39 13.88
CA PHE A 203 4.69 -10.69 12.65
C PHE A 203 4.75 -9.17 12.83
N THR A 204 4.28 -8.66 13.94
CA THR A 204 4.27 -7.22 14.23
C THR A 204 5.69 -6.67 14.33
N GLU A 205 6.58 -7.38 15.02
CA GLU A 205 7.98 -7.00 15.19
C GLU A 205 8.77 -7.01 13.87
N ASP A 206 8.42 -7.87 12.93
CA ASP A 206 9.11 -7.97 11.64
C ASP A 206 8.44 -7.14 10.53
N PHE A 207 7.13 -7.34 10.31
CA PHE A 207 6.41 -6.77 9.18
C PHE A 207 5.83 -5.37 9.46
N LEU A 208 5.37 -5.09 10.70
CA LEU A 208 4.67 -3.83 11.03
C LEU A 208 5.58 -2.74 11.62
N ARG A 209 6.89 -2.91 11.66
CA ARG A 209 7.81 -1.81 12.01
C ARG A 209 7.83 -0.76 10.89
N LYS A 210 8.06 0.50 11.26
CA LYS A 210 8.02 1.66 10.35
C LYS A 210 8.82 1.42 9.06
N ALA A 211 10.08 1.01 9.18
CA ALA A 211 10.95 0.76 8.02
C ALA A 211 10.42 -0.35 7.10
N ALA A 212 9.88 -1.45 7.66
CA ALA A 212 9.34 -2.55 6.88
C ALA A 212 8.04 -2.15 6.16
N ILE A 213 7.16 -1.40 6.83
CA ILE A 213 5.93 -0.86 6.22
C ILE A 213 6.30 0.09 5.07
N THR A 214 7.22 1.04 5.31
CA THR A 214 7.64 1.97 4.26
C THR A 214 8.22 1.23 3.07
N GLU A 215 9.14 0.31 3.32
CA GLU A 215 9.77 -0.50 2.26
C GLU A 215 8.74 -1.33 1.48
N MET A 216 7.75 -1.90 2.18
CA MET A 216 6.66 -2.66 1.55
C MET A 216 5.82 -1.76 0.64
N LEU A 217 5.37 -0.62 1.14
CA LEU A 217 4.51 0.30 0.40
C LEU A 217 5.24 0.98 -0.77
N ASP A 218 6.52 1.29 -0.58
CA ASP A 218 7.35 1.96 -1.59
C ASP A 218 7.84 1.00 -2.68
N LYS A 219 8.44 -0.13 -2.26
CA LYS A 219 9.21 -0.99 -3.16
C LYS A 219 8.48 -2.26 -3.60
N TYR A 220 7.61 -2.83 -2.76
CA TYR A 220 7.05 -4.17 -2.97
C TYR A 220 5.54 -4.20 -3.21
N MET A 221 4.89 -3.04 -3.23
CA MET A 221 3.61 -2.87 -3.92
C MET A 221 3.88 -2.67 -5.41
N VAL A 222 3.01 -3.19 -6.25
CA VAL A 222 3.12 -3.10 -7.71
C VAL A 222 1.78 -2.67 -8.29
N ILE A 223 1.79 -1.64 -9.11
CA ILE A 223 0.63 -1.17 -9.85
C ILE A 223 0.70 -1.75 -11.26
N LYS A 224 -0.34 -2.44 -11.68
CA LYS A 224 -0.48 -2.98 -13.03
C LYS A 224 -1.51 -2.15 -13.79
N SER A 225 -1.03 -1.33 -14.75
CA SER A 225 -1.85 -0.33 -15.44
C SER A 225 -2.87 -0.93 -16.41
N THR A 226 -2.51 -2.02 -17.07
CA THR A 226 -3.42 -2.67 -18.06
C THR A 226 -4.67 -3.27 -17.44
N GLU A 227 -4.59 -3.67 -16.17
CA GLU A 227 -5.68 -4.31 -15.41
C GLU A 227 -6.22 -3.38 -14.32
N GLU A 228 -5.58 -2.21 -14.12
CA GLU A 228 -5.92 -1.24 -13.06
C GLU A 228 -5.95 -1.88 -11.68
N ILE A 229 -4.97 -2.73 -11.38
CA ILE A 229 -4.87 -3.43 -10.11
C ILE A 229 -3.62 -3.05 -9.33
N LEU A 230 -3.76 -3.15 -8.01
CA LEU A 230 -2.66 -3.06 -7.05
C LEU A 230 -2.32 -4.47 -6.58
N MET A 231 -1.05 -4.82 -6.56
CA MET A 231 -0.55 -6.11 -6.10
C MET A 231 0.49 -5.92 -5.01
N VAL A 232 0.66 -6.93 -4.16
CA VAL A 232 1.77 -7.03 -3.21
C VAL A 232 2.63 -8.24 -3.53
N MET A 233 3.94 -8.06 -3.52
CA MET A 233 4.87 -9.16 -3.75
C MET A 233 4.83 -10.19 -2.61
N ARG A 234 5.06 -11.45 -2.96
CA ARG A 234 5.16 -12.55 -2.01
C ARG A 234 6.53 -12.53 -1.30
N PRO A 235 6.64 -13.02 -0.06
CA PRO A 235 7.90 -12.95 0.70
C PRO A 235 9.11 -13.49 -0.05
N TYR A 236 8.99 -14.68 -0.67
CA TYR A 236 10.10 -15.27 -1.42
C TYR A 236 10.55 -14.43 -2.62
N GLN A 237 9.64 -13.68 -3.26
CA GLN A 237 9.98 -12.74 -4.34
C GLN A 237 10.76 -11.55 -3.78
N ILE A 238 10.32 -11.01 -2.65
CA ILE A 238 10.99 -9.90 -1.96
C ILE A 238 12.42 -10.30 -1.56
N TYR A 239 12.58 -11.46 -0.93
CA TYR A 239 13.89 -11.94 -0.52
C TYR A 239 14.79 -12.28 -1.72
N ALA A 240 14.24 -12.81 -2.82
CA ALA A 240 15.00 -13.03 -4.05
C ALA A 240 15.51 -11.71 -4.64
N VAL A 241 14.67 -10.67 -4.69
CA VAL A 241 15.05 -9.32 -5.15
C VAL A 241 16.13 -8.73 -4.24
N LYS A 242 15.93 -8.78 -2.91
CA LYS A 242 16.93 -8.28 -1.93
C LYS A 242 18.28 -8.97 -2.07
N ALA A 243 18.28 -10.30 -2.15
CA ALA A 243 19.50 -11.08 -2.29
C ALA A 243 20.23 -10.81 -3.62
N ALA A 244 19.48 -10.73 -4.72
CA ALA A 244 20.04 -10.41 -6.04
C ALA A 244 20.61 -8.99 -6.09
N LYS A 245 19.87 -7.99 -5.59
CA LYS A 245 20.32 -6.60 -5.50
C LYS A 245 21.60 -6.48 -4.67
N LYS A 246 21.63 -7.09 -3.49
CA LYS A 246 22.81 -7.12 -2.63
C LYS A 246 24.02 -7.77 -3.34
N ARG A 247 23.80 -8.87 -4.06
CA ARG A 247 24.84 -9.56 -4.80
C ARG A 247 25.45 -8.69 -5.90
N VAL A 248 24.64 -7.94 -6.60
CA VAL A 248 25.09 -7.03 -7.66
C VAL A 248 25.84 -5.83 -7.07
N LEU A 249 25.26 -5.16 -6.09
CA LEU A 249 25.79 -3.87 -5.61
C LEU A 249 26.98 -4.01 -4.65
N GLU A 250 26.94 -5.00 -3.75
CA GLU A 250 27.98 -5.14 -2.72
C GLU A 250 29.08 -6.10 -3.14
N ALA A 251 28.74 -7.23 -3.76
CA ALA A 251 29.72 -8.25 -4.11
C ALA A 251 30.24 -8.11 -5.54
N ASN A 252 29.54 -7.37 -6.41
CA ASN A 252 29.83 -7.26 -7.85
C ASN A 252 30.08 -8.64 -8.50
N GLN A 253 29.20 -9.59 -8.24
CA GLN A 253 29.34 -10.99 -8.65
C GLN A 253 28.08 -11.50 -9.34
N ASN A 254 28.29 -12.46 -10.24
CA ASN A 254 27.21 -13.20 -10.86
C ASN A 254 26.42 -14.03 -9.82
N GLY A 255 25.17 -14.30 -10.14
CA GLY A 255 24.28 -15.12 -9.32
C GLY A 255 23.22 -15.79 -10.17
N TYR A 256 22.41 -16.62 -9.53
CA TYR A 256 21.23 -17.21 -10.13
C TYR A 256 20.10 -17.26 -9.11
N VAL A 257 18.85 -17.19 -9.60
CA VAL A 257 17.65 -17.39 -8.82
C VAL A 257 16.95 -18.65 -9.33
N PHE A 258 16.89 -19.68 -8.48
CA PHE A 258 16.18 -20.90 -8.82
C PHE A 258 14.69 -20.74 -8.51
N ALA A 259 13.87 -20.65 -9.55
CA ALA A 259 12.44 -20.38 -9.43
C ALA A 259 11.63 -21.31 -10.35
N CYS A 260 10.59 -21.96 -9.80
CA CYS A 260 9.71 -22.83 -10.55
C CYS A 260 8.73 -22.04 -11.47
N THR A 261 8.10 -22.75 -12.39
CA THR A 261 7.05 -22.18 -13.25
C THR A 261 5.90 -21.66 -12.40
N GLY A 262 5.37 -20.48 -12.75
CA GLY A 262 4.26 -19.85 -12.02
C GLY A 262 4.65 -19.16 -10.70
N SER A 263 5.96 -19.08 -10.38
CA SER A 263 6.43 -18.36 -9.18
C SER A 263 6.47 -16.83 -9.33
N GLY A 264 6.11 -16.28 -10.50
CA GLY A 264 6.17 -14.84 -10.78
C GLY A 264 7.57 -14.34 -11.07
N LYS A 265 8.34 -15.10 -11.87
CA LYS A 265 9.70 -14.72 -12.31
C LYS A 265 9.72 -13.35 -12.99
N THR A 266 8.75 -13.08 -13.86
CA THR A 266 8.62 -11.82 -14.60
C THR A 266 8.49 -10.63 -13.65
N LEU A 267 7.59 -10.73 -12.65
CA LEU A 267 7.44 -9.69 -11.64
C LEU A 267 8.70 -9.50 -10.79
N THR A 268 9.36 -10.61 -10.42
CA THR A 268 10.59 -10.58 -9.61
C THR A 268 11.73 -9.92 -10.38
N SER A 269 11.91 -10.26 -11.67
CA SER A 269 12.96 -9.67 -12.52
C SER A 269 12.66 -8.20 -12.87
N PHE A 270 11.40 -7.84 -13.14
CA PHE A 270 10.97 -6.45 -13.31
C PHE A 270 11.34 -5.61 -12.09
N LYS A 271 10.93 -6.05 -10.90
CA LYS A 271 11.17 -5.31 -9.66
C LYS A 271 12.68 -5.20 -9.34
N LEU A 272 13.45 -6.25 -9.60
CA LEU A 272 14.90 -6.18 -9.47
C LEU A 272 15.50 -5.15 -10.43
N ALA A 273 15.08 -5.16 -11.70
CA ALA A 273 15.55 -4.19 -12.71
C ALA A 273 15.18 -2.76 -12.32
N GLN A 274 13.95 -2.53 -11.85
CA GLN A 274 13.49 -1.23 -11.36
C GLN A 274 14.37 -0.73 -10.19
N LEU A 275 14.56 -1.56 -9.15
CA LEU A 275 15.34 -1.18 -7.98
C LEU A 275 16.83 -1.05 -8.23
N LEU A 276 17.38 -1.69 -9.29
CA LEU A 276 18.75 -1.49 -9.71
C LEU A 276 18.91 -0.21 -10.54
N ARG A 277 17.96 0.11 -11.41
CA ARG A 277 17.97 1.36 -12.19
C ARG A 277 18.03 2.61 -11.31
N ASP A 278 17.36 2.55 -10.14
CA ASP A 278 17.30 3.68 -9.20
C ASP A 278 18.60 3.87 -8.39
N GLU A 279 19.59 2.95 -8.55
CA GLU A 279 20.89 3.06 -7.90
C GLU A 279 21.87 3.91 -8.72
N GLN A 280 22.58 4.83 -8.05
CA GLN A 280 23.50 5.78 -8.69
C GLN A 280 24.66 5.14 -9.47
N ASN A 281 25.01 3.90 -9.14
CA ASN A 281 26.12 3.17 -9.73
C ASN A 281 25.71 2.20 -10.85
N VAL A 282 24.45 2.27 -11.30
CA VAL A 282 23.92 1.40 -12.35
C VAL A 282 23.48 2.25 -13.55
N ASP A 283 24.28 2.23 -14.61
CA ASP A 283 23.99 3.02 -15.82
C ASP A 283 22.93 2.37 -16.71
N LEU A 284 22.90 1.02 -16.75
CA LEU A 284 22.02 0.28 -17.63
C LEU A 284 21.69 -1.10 -17.06
N VAL A 285 20.40 -1.46 -17.11
CA VAL A 285 19.94 -2.82 -16.82
C VAL A 285 19.47 -3.46 -18.12
N VAL A 286 20.07 -4.59 -18.51
CA VAL A 286 19.72 -5.33 -19.71
C VAL A 286 19.06 -6.64 -19.32
N PHE A 287 17.84 -6.87 -19.83
CA PHE A 287 17.12 -8.12 -19.69
C PHE A 287 17.22 -8.94 -20.98
N LEU A 288 17.79 -10.15 -20.90
CA LEU A 288 18.00 -11.02 -22.04
C LEU A 288 17.10 -12.25 -21.94
N ILE A 289 16.36 -12.55 -22.98
CA ILE A 289 15.45 -13.70 -23.07
C ILE A 289 15.90 -14.61 -24.20
N ASP A 290 15.88 -15.93 -23.95
CA ASP A 290 16.37 -16.94 -24.90
C ASP A 290 15.34 -17.37 -25.97
N ARG A 291 14.05 -16.99 -25.81
CA ARG A 291 12.95 -17.41 -26.67
C ARG A 291 12.14 -16.21 -27.17
N LYS A 292 11.93 -16.13 -28.49
CA LYS A 292 11.20 -15.06 -29.14
C LYS A 292 9.74 -14.91 -28.64
N ASP A 293 9.03 -16.03 -28.48
CA ASP A 293 7.64 -16.02 -28.01
C ASP A 293 7.49 -15.55 -26.53
N LEU A 294 8.56 -15.69 -25.73
CA LEU A 294 8.61 -15.19 -24.36
C LEU A 294 9.03 -13.73 -24.30
N ASP A 295 9.71 -13.22 -25.34
CA ASP A 295 10.16 -11.84 -25.42
C ASP A 295 8.96 -10.89 -25.49
N ASP A 296 8.08 -11.10 -26.46
CA ASP A 296 6.88 -10.27 -26.64
C ASP A 296 6.00 -10.28 -25.37
N GLN A 297 5.74 -11.46 -24.78
CA GLN A 297 4.96 -11.58 -23.55
C GLN A 297 5.62 -10.88 -22.36
N THR A 298 6.94 -10.95 -22.24
CA THR A 298 7.67 -10.30 -21.15
C THR A 298 7.70 -8.79 -21.32
N VAL A 299 7.88 -8.31 -22.55
CA VAL A 299 7.81 -6.87 -22.87
C VAL A 299 6.42 -6.33 -22.54
N ASP A 300 5.35 -7.01 -22.96
CA ASP A 300 3.97 -6.62 -22.66
C ASP A 300 3.69 -6.62 -21.15
N GLU A 301 4.15 -7.65 -20.45
CA GLU A 301 3.99 -7.72 -18.99
C GLU A 301 4.80 -6.64 -18.29
N TYR A 302 6.05 -6.36 -18.69
CA TYR A 302 6.87 -5.28 -18.14
C TYR A 302 6.23 -3.91 -18.38
N ASN A 303 5.71 -3.67 -19.59
CA ASN A 303 5.01 -2.42 -19.94
C ASN A 303 3.69 -2.26 -19.17
N SER A 304 3.11 -3.35 -18.68
CA SER A 304 1.89 -3.31 -17.86
C SER A 304 2.15 -2.86 -16.43
N PHE A 305 3.38 -3.02 -15.93
CA PHE A 305 3.76 -2.56 -14.59
C PHE A 305 4.14 -1.07 -14.63
N GLU A 306 3.55 -0.28 -13.76
CA GLU A 306 3.93 1.12 -13.63
C GLU A 306 5.28 1.25 -12.92
N ASN A 307 6.11 2.17 -13.42
CA ASN A 307 7.29 2.63 -12.73
C ASN A 307 6.83 3.60 -11.62
N LEU A 308 6.82 3.13 -10.40
CA LEU A 308 6.53 3.91 -9.20
C LEU A 308 7.78 4.63 -8.72
#